data_137a089db03cf146739fedca8d39ef60
#
_entry.id   137a089db03cf146739fedca8d39ef60
#
_cell.length_a   1.000
_cell.length_b   1.000
_cell.length_c   1.000
_cell.angle_alpha   90.00
_cell.angle_beta   90.00
_cell.angle_gamma   90.00
#
_symmetry.space_group_name_H-M   'P 1'
#
loop_
_entity.id
_entity.type
_entity.pdbx_description
1 polymer ?
#
loop_
_entity_poly.entity_id
_entity_poly.type
_entity_poly.pdbx_seq_one_letter_code
_entity_poly.pdbx_strand_id
1 'polypeptide(L)'
;KKFKDQREVLAKKFLADVDADAYLSAHAKAADKAVLAILKLNQLSEDVAVVAVGGYGREQQFPYSDLDLLFLLPDGVRDKDLKTISDAIGNLWSLGLTVGYSVRSIEECLEQAEVDITAQTAMLESRLIAGNEELFKTYSETMEKNLNLKMFYRAKFIEQQQRHLKYHESSYALEPNIKEAPG
;
A
#
# COMPACT_ATOMS: atom_id res chain seq x y z
N LYS A 1 4.44 -20.98 4.74
CA LYS A 1 5.78 -21.47 5.11
C LYS A 1 6.87 -20.72 4.35
N LYS A 2 6.88 -20.75 3.01
CA LYS A 2 7.91 -20.06 2.19
C LYS A 2 8.10 -18.56 2.50
N PHE A 3 7.04 -17.80 2.75
CA PHE A 3 7.13 -16.36 3.02
C PHE A 3 7.80 -16.10 4.39
N LYS A 4 7.44 -16.84 5.43
CA LYS A 4 8.09 -16.73 6.76
C LYS A 4 9.58 -17.07 6.67
N ASP A 5 9.91 -18.17 5.98
CA ASP A 5 11.29 -18.60 5.79
C ASP A 5 12.12 -17.51 5.05
N GLN A 6 11.53 -16.86 4.03
CA GLN A 6 12.17 -15.75 3.32
C GLN A 6 12.42 -14.53 4.22
N ARG A 7 11.46 -14.16 5.07
CA ARG A 7 11.64 -13.05 6.04
C ARG A 7 12.80 -13.29 6.99
N GLU A 8 12.93 -14.52 7.50
CA GLU A 8 14.04 -14.88 8.39
C GLU A 8 15.40 -14.80 7.67
N VAL A 9 15.47 -15.24 6.41
CA VAL A 9 16.69 -15.13 5.59
C VAL A 9 17.05 -13.66 5.36
N LEU A 10 16.07 -12.81 5.01
CA LEU A 10 16.29 -11.39 4.79
C LEU A 10 16.74 -10.69 6.08
N ALA A 11 16.14 -11.02 7.23
CA ALA A 11 16.52 -10.46 8.52
C ALA A 11 17.98 -10.83 8.90
N LYS A 12 18.38 -12.09 8.69
CA LYS A 12 19.76 -12.52 8.91
C LYS A 12 20.76 -11.80 8.00
N LYS A 13 20.38 -11.59 6.72
CA LYS A 13 21.22 -10.83 5.77
C LYS A 13 21.37 -9.38 6.20
N PHE A 14 20.28 -8.74 6.62
CA PHE A 14 20.31 -7.37 7.11
C PHE A 14 21.21 -7.21 8.33
N LEU A 15 21.16 -8.13 9.30
CA LEU A 15 22.02 -8.10 10.48
C LEU A 15 23.51 -8.24 10.13
N ALA A 16 23.85 -8.84 8.99
CA ALA A 16 25.21 -8.99 8.51
C ALA A 16 25.75 -7.76 7.75
N ASP A 17 24.88 -7.07 7.00
CA ASP A 17 25.31 -6.02 6.05
C ASP A 17 24.63 -4.65 6.29
N VAL A 18 23.70 -4.55 7.21
CA VAL A 18 22.99 -3.33 7.66
C VAL A 18 22.61 -2.35 6.53
N ASP A 19 22.25 -2.87 5.35
CA ASP A 19 21.69 -2.08 4.25
C ASP A 19 20.16 -2.07 4.34
N ALA A 20 19.61 -0.97 4.89
CA ALA A 20 18.18 -0.83 5.14
C ALA A 20 17.37 -0.76 3.84
N ASP A 21 17.83 -0.03 2.83
CA ASP A 21 17.10 0.14 1.58
C ASP A 21 17.02 -1.17 0.80
N ALA A 22 18.15 -1.89 0.69
CA ALA A 22 18.17 -3.21 0.09
C ALA A 22 17.28 -4.21 0.84
N TYR A 23 17.23 -4.13 2.17
CA TYR A 23 16.38 -4.98 2.99
C TYR A 23 14.89 -4.70 2.76
N LEU A 24 14.46 -3.43 2.79
CA LEU A 24 13.07 -3.04 2.60
C LEU A 24 12.57 -3.38 1.19
N SER A 25 13.37 -3.10 0.16
CA SER A 25 13.04 -3.47 -1.22
C SER A 25 12.95 -4.99 -1.41
N ALA A 26 13.87 -5.75 -0.83
CA ALA A 26 13.82 -7.21 -0.88
C ALA A 26 12.59 -7.77 -0.17
N HIS A 27 12.16 -7.12 0.93
CA HIS A 27 10.96 -7.49 1.67
C HIS A 27 9.69 -7.22 0.85
N ALA A 28 9.61 -6.05 0.19
CA ALA A 28 8.52 -5.72 -0.74
C ALA A 28 8.43 -6.74 -1.89
N LYS A 29 9.56 -7.08 -2.53
CA LYS A 29 9.62 -8.09 -3.60
C LYS A 29 9.22 -9.50 -3.15
N ALA A 30 9.49 -9.85 -1.89
CA ALA A 30 9.01 -11.12 -1.33
C ALA A 30 7.49 -11.10 -1.12
N ALA A 31 6.93 -9.96 -0.71
CA ALA A 31 5.49 -9.76 -0.62
C ALA A 31 4.82 -9.80 -2.01
N ASP A 32 5.38 -9.12 -3.02
CA ASP A 32 4.90 -9.18 -4.41
C ASP A 32 4.75 -10.62 -4.89
N LYS A 33 5.76 -11.47 -4.66
CA LYS A 33 5.71 -12.88 -5.06
C LYS A 33 4.57 -13.64 -4.38
N ALA A 34 4.30 -13.34 -3.12
CA ALA A 34 3.19 -13.97 -2.39
C ALA A 34 1.83 -13.50 -2.93
N VAL A 35 1.68 -12.19 -3.14
CA VAL A 35 0.46 -11.58 -3.72
C VAL A 35 0.21 -12.16 -5.11
N LEU A 36 1.19 -12.12 -6.01
CA LEU A 36 1.07 -12.65 -7.38
C LEU A 36 0.68 -14.14 -7.41
N ALA A 37 1.23 -14.96 -6.51
CA ALA A 37 0.89 -16.37 -6.43
C ALA A 37 -0.58 -16.58 -6.02
N ILE A 38 -1.09 -15.77 -5.10
CA ILE A 38 -2.49 -15.83 -4.65
C ILE A 38 -3.45 -15.29 -5.72
N LEU A 39 -3.11 -14.18 -6.39
CA LEU A 39 -3.93 -13.64 -7.49
C LEU A 39 -4.07 -14.67 -8.63
N LYS A 40 -2.96 -15.34 -8.98
CA LYS A 40 -2.97 -16.42 -9.98
C LYS A 40 -3.80 -17.62 -9.54
N LEU A 41 -3.71 -18.03 -8.28
CA LEU A 41 -4.49 -19.13 -7.71
C LEU A 41 -5.99 -18.86 -7.80
N ASN A 42 -6.41 -17.61 -7.54
CA ASN A 42 -7.81 -17.21 -7.56
C ASN A 42 -8.32 -16.81 -8.95
N GLN A 43 -7.46 -16.83 -9.97
CA GLN A 43 -7.81 -16.48 -11.36
C GLN A 43 -8.47 -15.07 -11.45
N LEU A 44 -7.83 -14.08 -10.79
CA LEU A 44 -8.29 -12.70 -10.89
C LEU A 44 -8.33 -12.26 -12.36
N SER A 45 -9.38 -11.51 -12.74
CA SER A 45 -9.52 -10.97 -14.09
C SER A 45 -8.36 -10.05 -14.45
N GLU A 46 -7.86 -10.15 -15.68
CA GLU A 46 -6.85 -9.24 -16.23
C GLU A 46 -7.39 -7.81 -16.45
N ASP A 47 -8.71 -7.63 -16.40
CA ASP A 47 -9.34 -6.31 -16.48
C ASP A 47 -9.15 -5.48 -15.20
N VAL A 48 -8.89 -6.13 -14.07
CA VAL A 48 -8.64 -5.49 -12.77
C VAL A 48 -7.15 -5.13 -12.66
N ALA A 49 -6.84 -3.93 -12.19
CA ALA A 49 -5.46 -3.60 -11.82
C ALA A 49 -5.24 -3.74 -10.31
N VAL A 50 -4.21 -4.49 -9.91
CA VAL A 50 -3.82 -4.66 -8.51
C VAL A 50 -2.62 -3.78 -8.23
N VAL A 51 -2.80 -2.84 -7.33
CA VAL A 51 -1.86 -1.75 -7.08
C VAL A 51 -1.41 -1.78 -5.62
N ALA A 52 -0.10 -1.75 -5.40
CA ALA A 52 0.47 -1.46 -4.09
C ALA A 52 0.43 0.05 -3.85
N VAL A 53 0.04 0.48 -2.66
CA VAL A 53 -0.04 1.91 -2.31
C VAL A 53 0.75 2.21 -1.04
N GLY A 54 1.04 3.50 -0.80
CA GLY A 54 1.78 3.95 0.37
C GLY A 54 3.18 3.35 0.50
N GLY A 55 3.58 2.92 1.70
CA GLY A 55 4.90 2.33 1.95
C GLY A 55 5.18 1.11 1.09
N TYR A 56 4.17 0.28 0.84
CA TYR A 56 4.29 -0.87 -0.04
C TYR A 56 4.43 -0.45 -1.51
N GLY A 57 3.74 0.60 -1.93
CA GLY A 57 3.89 1.20 -3.26
C GLY A 57 5.31 1.71 -3.53
N ARG A 58 5.93 2.37 -2.55
CA ARG A 58 7.33 2.85 -2.63
C ARG A 58 8.40 1.77 -2.52
N GLU A 59 8.03 0.49 -2.40
CA GLU A 59 8.95 -0.62 -2.07
C GLU A 59 9.67 -0.46 -0.70
N GLN A 60 9.12 0.34 0.20
CA GLN A 60 9.64 0.54 1.55
C GLN A 60 8.83 -0.26 2.57
N GLN A 61 8.78 -1.58 2.38
CA GLN A 61 8.00 -2.48 3.21
C GLN A 61 8.77 -2.89 4.46
N PHE A 62 8.43 -2.28 5.60
CA PHE A 62 9.00 -2.67 6.88
C PHE A 62 8.49 -4.06 7.32
N PRO A 63 9.31 -4.84 8.05
CA PRO A 63 8.85 -6.06 8.69
C PRO A 63 7.65 -5.76 9.60
N TYR A 64 6.61 -6.57 9.54
CA TYR A 64 5.38 -6.40 10.32
C TYR A 64 4.46 -5.23 9.90
N SER A 65 4.83 -4.45 8.89
CA SER A 65 3.89 -3.50 8.29
C SER A 65 2.85 -4.22 7.45
N ASP A 66 1.67 -3.62 7.38
CA ASP A 66 0.58 -4.08 6.54
C ASP A 66 0.94 -3.92 5.05
N LEU A 67 0.41 -4.79 4.22
CA LEU A 67 0.47 -4.65 2.77
C LEU A 67 -0.79 -3.89 2.34
N ASP A 68 -0.62 -2.67 1.87
CA ASP A 68 -1.75 -1.86 1.39
C ASP A 68 -1.98 -2.09 -0.10
N LEU A 69 -3.14 -2.66 -0.44
CA LEU A 69 -3.55 -3.00 -1.79
C LEU A 69 -4.77 -2.19 -2.23
N LEU A 70 -4.69 -1.64 -3.44
CA LEU A 70 -5.84 -1.09 -4.14
C LEU A 70 -6.17 -1.99 -5.34
N PHE A 71 -7.40 -2.50 -5.39
CA PHE A 71 -7.96 -3.17 -6.54
C PHE A 71 -8.72 -2.13 -7.36
N LEU A 72 -8.13 -1.70 -8.46
CA LEU A 72 -8.78 -0.80 -9.40
C LEU A 72 -9.71 -1.60 -10.31
N LEU A 73 -10.95 -1.16 -10.36
CA LEU A 73 -11.97 -1.77 -11.17
C LEU A 73 -12.24 -0.92 -12.42
N PRO A 74 -12.39 -1.55 -13.58
CA PRO A 74 -12.92 -0.88 -14.76
C PRO A 74 -14.41 -0.58 -14.58
N ASP A 75 -14.96 0.27 -15.44
CA ASP A 75 -16.40 0.49 -15.48
C ASP A 75 -17.17 -0.81 -15.78
N GLY A 76 -18.31 -1.01 -15.12
CA GLY A 76 -19.14 -2.19 -15.32
C GLY A 76 -18.66 -3.44 -14.58
N VAL A 77 -18.18 -3.28 -13.36
CA VAL A 77 -17.73 -4.36 -12.46
C VAL A 77 -18.72 -5.51 -12.37
N ARG A 78 -18.22 -6.73 -12.42
CA ARG A 78 -19.00 -7.96 -12.26
C ARG A 78 -18.91 -8.48 -10.82
N ASP A 79 -20.02 -8.94 -10.27
CA ASP A 79 -20.06 -9.57 -8.93
C ASP A 79 -19.01 -10.69 -8.77
N LYS A 80 -18.69 -11.38 -9.86
CA LYS A 80 -17.65 -12.40 -9.91
C LYS A 80 -16.28 -11.84 -9.54
N ASP A 81 -15.94 -10.65 -10.01
CA ASP A 81 -14.62 -10.04 -9.76
C ASP A 81 -14.52 -9.63 -8.27
N LEU A 82 -15.56 -9.06 -7.70
CA LEU A 82 -15.64 -8.74 -6.28
C LEU A 82 -15.46 -9.97 -5.39
N LYS A 83 -16.12 -11.07 -5.74
CA LYS A 83 -15.98 -12.33 -5.03
C LYS A 83 -14.54 -12.87 -5.12
N THR A 84 -13.96 -12.85 -6.32
CA THR A 84 -12.58 -13.31 -6.54
C THR A 84 -11.57 -12.49 -5.73
N ILE A 85 -11.76 -11.17 -5.64
CA ILE A 85 -10.94 -10.27 -4.80
C ILE A 85 -11.09 -10.67 -3.33
N SER A 86 -12.31 -10.85 -2.84
CA SER A 86 -12.58 -11.26 -1.46
C SER A 86 -11.90 -12.59 -1.11
N ASP A 87 -12.00 -13.57 -2.00
CA ASP A 87 -11.36 -14.90 -1.82
C ASP A 87 -9.82 -14.77 -1.80
N ALA A 88 -9.26 -13.93 -2.68
CA ALA A 88 -7.82 -13.66 -2.73
C ALA A 88 -7.32 -13.02 -1.43
N ILE A 89 -8.04 -12.02 -0.89
CA ILE A 89 -7.71 -11.38 0.39
C ILE A 89 -7.79 -12.39 1.54
N GLY A 90 -8.83 -13.22 1.61
CA GLY A 90 -8.94 -14.28 2.60
C GLY A 90 -7.76 -15.26 2.55
N ASN A 91 -7.29 -15.59 1.36
CA ASN A 91 -6.12 -16.44 1.17
C ASN A 91 -4.82 -15.76 1.62
N LEU A 92 -4.65 -14.45 1.39
CA LEU A 92 -3.50 -13.68 1.88
C LEU A 92 -3.47 -13.65 3.42
N TRP A 93 -4.60 -13.38 4.06
CA TRP A 93 -4.71 -13.44 5.53
C TRP A 93 -4.39 -14.83 6.08
N SER A 94 -4.85 -15.89 5.41
CA SER A 94 -4.56 -17.28 5.80
C SER A 94 -3.07 -17.63 5.74
N LEU A 95 -2.29 -16.91 4.91
CA LEU A 95 -0.82 -17.01 4.88
C LEU A 95 -0.14 -16.26 6.04
N GLY A 96 -0.92 -15.55 6.86
CA GLY A 96 -0.42 -14.73 7.96
C GLY A 96 0.16 -13.40 7.50
N LEU A 97 -0.29 -12.90 6.34
CA LEU A 97 -0.01 -11.53 5.88
C LEU A 97 -1.07 -10.61 6.45
N THR A 98 -0.65 -9.47 7.00
CA THR A 98 -1.57 -8.39 7.33
C THR A 98 -1.76 -7.55 6.08
N VAL A 99 -2.99 -7.52 5.56
CA VAL A 99 -3.33 -6.83 4.32
C VAL A 99 -4.45 -5.85 4.59
N GLY A 100 -4.16 -4.55 4.37
CA GLY A 100 -5.15 -3.52 4.16
C GLY A 100 -5.54 -3.52 2.68
N TYR A 101 -6.82 -3.35 2.38
CA TYR A 101 -7.22 -3.29 0.99
C TYR A 101 -8.40 -2.36 0.75
N SER A 102 -8.47 -1.85 -0.45
CA SER A 102 -9.64 -1.14 -0.97
C SER A 102 -9.94 -1.61 -2.39
N VAL A 103 -11.21 -1.54 -2.77
CA VAL A 103 -11.71 -1.88 -4.10
C VAL A 103 -12.46 -0.66 -4.61
N ARG A 104 -11.98 -0.04 -5.69
CA ARG A 104 -12.48 1.25 -6.18
C ARG A 104 -12.37 1.39 -7.69
N SER A 105 -13.27 2.17 -8.27
CA SER A 105 -13.06 2.78 -9.58
C SER A 105 -12.11 3.98 -9.49
N ILE A 106 -11.70 4.54 -10.63
CA ILE A 106 -10.87 5.76 -10.65
C ILE A 106 -11.64 6.95 -10.05
N GLU A 107 -12.96 7.04 -10.33
CA GLU A 107 -13.82 8.09 -9.78
C GLU A 107 -13.90 8.03 -8.26
N GLU A 108 -14.12 6.84 -7.69
CA GLU A 108 -14.13 6.62 -6.23
C GLU A 108 -12.76 6.91 -5.58
N CYS A 109 -11.65 6.70 -6.31
CA CYS A 109 -10.32 7.10 -5.85
C CYS A 109 -10.20 8.62 -5.76
N LEU A 110 -10.70 9.37 -6.73
CA LEU A 110 -10.71 10.84 -6.70
C LEU A 110 -11.56 11.37 -5.55
N GLU A 111 -12.78 10.86 -5.39
CA GLU A 111 -13.68 11.26 -4.30
C GLU A 111 -13.02 11.02 -2.92
N GLN A 112 -12.38 9.86 -2.75
CA GLN A 112 -11.68 9.55 -1.51
C GLN A 112 -10.47 10.48 -1.28
N ALA A 113 -9.72 10.80 -2.34
CA ALA A 113 -8.57 11.69 -2.26
C ALA A 113 -8.94 13.13 -1.88
N GLU A 114 -10.16 13.59 -2.22
CA GLU A 114 -10.65 14.92 -1.85
C GLU A 114 -10.96 15.05 -0.35
N VAL A 115 -11.39 13.96 0.28
CA VAL A 115 -11.86 13.97 1.68
C VAL A 115 -10.83 13.46 2.68
N ASP A 116 -9.83 12.68 2.23
CA ASP A 116 -8.82 12.05 3.08
C ASP A 116 -7.40 12.25 2.54
N ILE A 117 -6.67 13.16 3.17
CA ILE A 117 -5.27 13.47 2.79
C ILE A 117 -4.34 12.27 2.95
N THR A 118 -4.62 11.37 3.90
CA THR A 118 -3.80 10.16 4.10
C THR A 118 -4.02 9.18 2.95
N ALA A 119 -5.28 8.97 2.58
CA ALA A 119 -5.63 8.16 1.41
C ALA A 119 -5.05 8.78 0.12
N GLN A 120 -5.17 10.09 -0.07
CA GLN A 120 -4.57 10.78 -1.22
C GLN A 120 -3.06 10.55 -1.29
N THR A 121 -2.35 10.70 -0.16
CA THR A 121 -0.91 10.44 -0.11
C THR A 121 -0.57 9.00 -0.50
N ALA A 122 -1.26 8.03 0.09
CA ALA A 122 -1.04 6.62 -0.21
C ALA A 122 -1.30 6.29 -1.68
N MET A 123 -2.34 6.87 -2.29
CA MET A 123 -2.68 6.67 -3.69
C MET A 123 -1.69 7.30 -4.66
N LEU A 124 -1.05 8.43 -4.31
CA LEU A 124 0.03 9.03 -5.09
C LEU A 124 1.31 8.18 -5.06
N GLU A 125 1.52 7.45 -3.98
CA GLU A 125 2.63 6.53 -3.78
C GLU A 125 2.24 5.13 -4.22
N SER A 126 1.92 4.96 -5.51
CA SER A 126 1.33 3.74 -6.06
C SER A 126 2.24 3.04 -7.06
N ARG A 127 2.12 1.71 -7.11
CA ARG A 127 2.87 0.85 -8.02
C ARG A 127 2.01 -0.33 -8.47
N LEU A 128 1.95 -0.58 -9.78
CA LEU A 128 1.24 -1.75 -10.32
C LEU A 128 1.95 -3.04 -9.90
N ILE A 129 1.20 -4.00 -9.38
CA ILE A 129 1.67 -5.36 -9.08
C ILE A 129 1.24 -6.32 -10.19
N ALA A 130 -0.01 -6.25 -10.63
CA ALA A 130 -0.56 -7.13 -11.65
C ALA A 130 -1.82 -6.55 -12.29
N GLY A 131 -2.22 -7.11 -13.43
CA GLY A 131 -3.49 -6.83 -14.10
C GLY A 131 -3.38 -5.72 -15.14
N ASN A 132 -4.41 -4.91 -15.28
CA ASN A 132 -4.59 -3.97 -16.38
C ASN A 132 -3.64 -2.75 -16.29
N GLU A 133 -2.60 -2.72 -17.11
CA GLU A 133 -1.62 -1.64 -17.17
C GLU A 133 -2.23 -0.31 -17.67
N GLU A 134 -3.13 -0.35 -18.65
CA GLU A 134 -3.77 0.85 -19.19
C GLU A 134 -4.72 1.49 -18.16
N LEU A 135 -5.44 0.67 -17.39
CA LEU A 135 -6.27 1.15 -16.29
C LEU A 135 -5.41 1.82 -15.22
N PHE A 136 -4.29 1.21 -14.84
CA PHE A 136 -3.35 1.79 -13.87
C PHE A 136 -2.73 3.09 -14.40
N LYS A 137 -2.35 3.16 -15.66
CA LYS A 137 -1.83 4.37 -16.29
C LYS A 137 -2.86 5.50 -16.27
N THR A 138 -4.10 5.21 -16.68
CA THR A 138 -5.21 6.17 -16.63
C THR A 138 -5.45 6.69 -15.21
N TYR A 139 -5.42 5.79 -14.22
CA TYR A 139 -5.50 6.13 -12.81
C TYR A 139 -4.39 7.10 -12.39
N SER A 140 -3.12 6.77 -12.69
CA SER A 140 -1.97 7.58 -12.29
C SER A 140 -2.04 8.99 -12.90
N GLU A 141 -2.30 9.09 -14.21
CA GLU A 141 -2.45 10.36 -14.92
C GLU A 141 -3.62 11.19 -14.36
N THR A 142 -4.72 10.52 -13.99
CA THR A 142 -5.90 11.18 -13.43
C THR A 142 -5.62 11.72 -12.02
N MET A 143 -4.96 10.93 -11.17
CA MET A 143 -4.57 11.36 -9.83
C MET A 143 -3.59 12.54 -9.86
N GLU A 144 -2.59 12.51 -10.74
CA GLU A 144 -1.63 13.62 -10.91
C GLU A 144 -2.31 14.89 -11.43
N LYS A 145 -3.18 14.77 -12.43
CA LYS A 145 -3.88 15.91 -13.05
C LYS A 145 -4.81 16.62 -12.07
N ASN A 146 -5.46 15.88 -11.17
CA ASN A 146 -6.38 16.43 -10.19
C ASN A 146 -5.72 16.83 -8.87
N LEU A 147 -4.39 16.64 -8.74
CA LEU A 147 -3.65 17.03 -7.55
C LEU A 147 -3.52 18.55 -7.45
N ASN A 148 -4.21 19.14 -6.48
CA ASN A 148 -4.00 20.54 -6.11
C ASN A 148 -2.84 20.66 -5.12
N LEU A 149 -1.63 20.92 -5.61
CA LEU A 149 -0.41 20.97 -4.79
C LEU A 149 -0.52 21.92 -3.60
N LYS A 150 -1.17 23.09 -3.76
CA LYS A 150 -1.34 24.07 -2.68
C LYS A 150 -2.25 23.53 -1.56
N MET A 151 -3.35 22.93 -1.96
CA MET A 151 -4.29 22.31 -0.99
C MET A 151 -3.67 21.10 -0.32
N PHE A 152 -2.99 20.25 -1.09
CA PHE A 152 -2.28 19.09 -0.58
C PHE A 152 -1.23 19.49 0.47
N TYR A 153 -0.34 20.44 0.15
CA TYR A 153 0.66 20.93 1.10
C TYR A 153 0.03 21.47 2.38
N ARG A 154 -1.03 22.28 2.26
CA ARG A 154 -1.75 22.82 3.42
C ARG A 154 -2.36 21.73 4.28
N ALA A 155 -2.98 20.73 3.68
CA ALA A 155 -3.59 19.62 4.40
C ALA A 155 -2.52 18.76 5.11
N LYS A 156 -1.39 18.49 4.46
CA LYS A 156 -0.25 17.77 5.08
C LYS A 156 0.37 18.57 6.23
N PHE A 157 0.47 19.88 6.09
CA PHE A 157 0.95 20.73 7.18
C PHE A 157 0.01 20.65 8.39
N ILE A 158 -1.31 20.71 8.18
CA ILE A 158 -2.30 20.59 9.26
C ILE A 158 -2.23 19.21 9.91
N GLU A 159 -2.14 18.14 9.12
CA GLU A 159 -1.97 16.76 9.61
C GLU A 159 -0.72 16.64 10.51
N GLN A 160 0.41 17.21 10.08
CA GLN A 160 1.65 17.24 10.85
C GLN A 160 1.46 17.99 12.19
N GLN A 161 0.84 19.17 12.17
CA GLN A 161 0.55 19.94 13.38
C GLN A 161 -0.33 19.15 14.36
N GLN A 162 -1.39 18.49 13.86
CA GLN A 162 -2.26 17.65 14.69
C GLN A 162 -1.50 16.47 15.30
N ARG A 163 -0.58 15.87 14.55
CA ARG A 163 0.29 14.79 15.04
C ARG A 163 1.20 15.29 16.15
N HIS A 164 1.84 16.45 15.99
CA HIS A 164 2.68 17.06 17.03
C HIS A 164 1.88 17.36 18.29
N LEU A 165 0.70 17.95 18.17
CA LEU A 165 -0.18 18.23 19.32
C LEU A 165 -0.58 16.94 20.06
N LYS A 166 -0.90 15.86 19.35
CA LYS A 166 -1.26 14.56 19.92
C LYS A 166 -0.15 14.00 20.83
N TYR A 167 1.12 14.30 20.51
CA TYR A 167 2.29 13.84 21.25
C TYR A 167 2.93 14.96 22.10
N HIS A 168 2.14 15.99 22.48
CA HIS A 168 2.59 17.10 23.36
C HIS A 168 3.85 17.81 22.85
N GLU A 169 4.04 17.89 21.54
CA GLU A 169 5.21 18.47 20.88
C GLU A 169 6.56 17.91 21.37
N SER A 170 6.55 16.72 21.96
CA SER A 170 7.72 16.08 22.54
C SER A 170 8.18 14.88 21.73
N SER A 171 9.44 14.88 21.36
CA SER A 171 10.16 13.71 20.83
C SER A 171 10.68 12.77 21.93
N TYR A 172 10.56 13.18 23.19
CA TYR A 172 11.10 12.48 24.36
C TYR A 172 10.04 11.64 25.09
N ALA A 173 9.33 10.79 24.37
CA ALA A 173 8.48 9.80 25.03
C ALA A 173 9.33 8.65 25.61
N LEU A 174 8.92 8.09 26.76
CA LEU A 174 9.58 6.93 27.36
C LEU A 174 9.62 5.72 26.40
N GLU A 175 8.62 5.61 25.54
CA GLU A 175 8.55 4.63 24.46
C GLU A 175 8.32 5.37 23.13
N PRO A 176 9.39 5.63 22.34
CA PRO A 176 9.25 6.37 21.10
C PRO A 176 8.48 5.52 20.07
N ASN A 177 7.36 6.06 19.60
CA ASN A 177 6.62 5.48 18.47
C ASN A 177 7.14 6.11 17.17
N ILE A 178 8.08 5.43 16.52
CA ILE A 178 8.73 5.92 15.29
C ILE A 178 7.81 5.94 14.07
N LYS A 179 6.63 5.32 14.13
CA LYS A 179 5.65 5.31 13.05
C LYS A 179 4.69 6.50 13.13
N GLU A 180 4.25 6.87 14.33
CA GLU A 180 3.16 7.84 14.52
C GLU A 180 3.58 9.10 15.28
N ALA A 181 4.72 9.09 15.96
CA ALA A 181 5.23 10.24 16.70
C ALA A 181 5.74 11.35 15.74
N PRO A 182 5.87 12.60 16.24
CA PRO A 182 6.55 13.64 15.49
C PRO A 182 7.97 13.20 15.20
N GLY A 183 8.27 13.12 13.90
CA GLY A 183 9.60 12.74 13.41
C GLY A 183 10.60 13.89 13.52
#